data_a51c3fd98730535823079521de99a334
#
_entry.id   a51c3fd98730535823079521de99a334
#
_cell.length_a   1.000
_cell.length_b   1.000
_cell.length_c   1.000
_cell.angle_alpha   90.00
_cell.angle_beta   90.00
_cell.angle_gamma   90.00
#
_symmetry.space_group_name_H-M   'P 1'
#
loop_
_entity.id
_entity.type
_entity.pdbx_description
1 polymer ?
#
loop_
_entity_poly.entity_id
_entity_poly.type
_entity_poly.pdbx_seq_one_letter_code
_entity_poly.pdbx_strand_id
1 'polypeptide(L)'
;PQEIQVFRPQSWGLIQTAGKKLGIEVVATRRTIALKKQLQQQAENYHNANYQPLSIESPPPQPIPDVLMGDKWQFVTLTAKELVTEFNDRPIPIVSMPDYLLPPHWGLGANVAIPGVIIYGGKQSMRLARWIAETEPVSLDYLGDDPGGLVLDAGLADRWVMVTFNDPEVSRAAKLYEARKKLVHGLHFLLVTPDDSGITDSGIWLLQK
;
A
#
# COMPACT_ATOMS: atom_id res chain seq x y z
N PRO A 1 -3.31 -27.35 -3.21
CA PRO A 1 -3.06 -25.96 -3.51
C PRO A 1 -1.87 -25.83 -4.45
N GLN A 2 -1.90 -24.83 -5.33
CA GLN A 2 -0.78 -24.55 -6.24
C GLN A 2 0.25 -23.62 -5.55
N GLU A 3 -0.21 -22.80 -4.62
CA GLU A 3 0.58 -21.82 -3.89
C GLU A 3 0.15 -21.72 -2.43
N ILE A 4 1.10 -21.47 -1.52
CA ILE A 4 0.85 -21.12 -0.12
C ILE A 4 1.42 -19.73 0.13
N GLN A 5 0.56 -18.79 0.54
CA GLN A 5 0.97 -17.46 0.94
C GLN A 5 1.27 -17.39 2.43
N VAL A 6 2.42 -16.82 2.79
CA VAL A 6 2.88 -16.71 4.17
C VAL A 6 3.15 -15.25 4.50
N PHE A 7 2.46 -14.72 5.51
CA PHE A 7 2.60 -13.33 5.93
C PHE A 7 3.50 -13.12 7.16
N ARG A 8 3.84 -14.21 7.89
CA ARG A 8 4.69 -14.13 9.07
C ARG A 8 6.13 -14.51 8.74
N PRO A 9 7.11 -13.60 8.92
CA PRO A 9 8.52 -13.89 8.69
C PRO A 9 9.02 -15.12 9.47
N GLN A 10 8.58 -15.27 10.73
CA GLN A 10 8.98 -16.38 11.61
C GLN A 10 8.52 -17.75 11.09
N SER A 11 7.43 -17.81 10.36
CA SER A 11 6.89 -19.07 9.81
C SER A 11 7.44 -19.39 8.43
N TRP A 12 8.09 -18.45 7.76
CA TRP A 12 8.57 -18.58 6.39
C TRP A 12 9.45 -19.80 6.17
N GLY A 13 10.55 -19.92 6.91
CA GLY A 13 11.53 -21.00 6.70
C GLY A 13 10.94 -22.41 6.89
N LEU A 14 10.06 -22.56 7.87
CA LEU A 14 9.39 -23.84 8.14
C LEU A 14 8.43 -24.21 7.00
N ILE A 15 7.57 -23.29 6.60
CA ILE A 15 6.55 -23.52 5.56
C ILE A 15 7.23 -23.70 4.19
N GLN A 16 8.27 -22.93 3.89
CA GLN A 16 9.05 -23.08 2.66
C GLN A 16 9.69 -24.46 2.56
N THR A 17 10.24 -24.97 3.67
CA THR A 17 10.83 -26.32 3.71
C THR A 17 9.78 -27.41 3.47
N ALA A 18 8.60 -27.25 4.06
CA ALA A 18 7.48 -28.17 3.84
C ALA A 18 6.95 -28.09 2.39
N GLY A 19 6.78 -26.87 1.86
CA GLY A 19 6.33 -26.64 0.49
C GLY A 19 7.24 -27.29 -0.54
N LYS A 20 8.56 -27.12 -0.40
CA LYS A 20 9.54 -27.77 -1.28
C LYS A 20 9.39 -29.30 -1.30
N LYS A 21 9.14 -29.93 -0.14
CA LYS A 21 8.94 -31.39 -0.05
C LYS A 21 7.64 -31.85 -0.72
N LEU A 22 6.63 -30.98 -0.75
CA LEU A 22 5.31 -31.28 -1.32
C LEU A 22 5.16 -30.81 -2.77
N GLY A 23 6.16 -30.15 -3.35
CA GLY A 23 6.10 -29.57 -4.68
C GLY A 23 5.12 -28.39 -4.77
N ILE A 24 4.89 -27.66 -3.66
CA ILE A 24 4.00 -26.51 -3.59
C ILE A 24 4.84 -25.24 -3.48
N GLU A 25 4.54 -24.26 -4.32
CA GLU A 25 5.16 -22.94 -4.24
C GLU A 25 4.77 -22.23 -2.94
N VAL A 26 5.74 -21.58 -2.30
CA VAL A 26 5.50 -20.80 -1.08
C VAL A 26 5.96 -19.38 -1.30
N VAL A 27 5.03 -18.44 -1.20
CA VAL A 27 5.25 -17.01 -1.44
C VAL A 27 5.13 -16.23 -0.13
N ALA A 28 6.18 -15.49 0.20
CA ALA A 28 6.16 -14.57 1.33
C ALA A 28 5.46 -13.29 0.92
N THR A 29 4.33 -12.96 1.54
CA THR A 29 3.58 -11.75 1.19
C THR A 29 2.68 -11.27 2.32
N ARG A 30 2.53 -9.95 2.48
CA ARG A 30 1.52 -9.34 3.34
C ARG A 30 0.15 -9.25 2.66
N ARG A 31 0.08 -9.50 1.36
CA ARG A 31 -1.15 -9.41 0.55
C ARG A 31 -2.03 -10.65 0.71
N THR A 32 -2.17 -11.17 1.93
CA THR A 32 -3.00 -12.34 2.26
C THR A 32 -4.46 -11.94 2.50
N ILE A 33 -5.15 -11.45 1.48
CA ILE A 33 -6.51 -10.87 1.58
C ILE A 33 -7.51 -11.88 2.15
N ALA A 34 -7.50 -13.12 1.64
CA ALA A 34 -8.41 -14.16 2.10
C ALA A 34 -8.20 -14.48 3.60
N LEU A 35 -6.94 -14.53 4.06
CA LEU A 35 -6.61 -14.75 5.46
C LEU A 35 -7.05 -13.57 6.33
N LYS A 36 -6.79 -12.33 5.91
CA LYS A 36 -7.23 -11.14 6.62
C LYS A 36 -8.74 -11.13 6.81
N LYS A 37 -9.50 -11.40 5.74
CA LYS A 37 -10.96 -11.49 5.77
C LYS A 37 -11.43 -12.57 6.74
N GLN A 38 -10.83 -13.75 6.71
CA GLN A 38 -11.15 -14.84 7.62
C GLN A 38 -10.87 -14.48 9.09
N LEU A 39 -9.73 -13.84 9.36
CA LEU A 39 -9.38 -13.41 10.72
C LEU A 39 -10.32 -12.31 11.24
N GLN A 40 -10.75 -11.39 10.40
CA GLN A 40 -11.77 -10.39 10.75
C GLN A 40 -13.11 -11.04 11.11
N GLN A 41 -13.59 -11.97 10.28
CA GLN A 41 -14.82 -12.71 10.56
C GLN A 41 -14.73 -13.52 11.85
N GLN A 42 -13.58 -14.13 12.12
CA GLN A 42 -13.36 -14.84 13.38
C GLN A 42 -13.34 -13.88 14.57
N ALA A 43 -12.72 -12.71 14.45
CA ALA A 43 -12.68 -11.70 15.51
C ALA A 43 -14.08 -11.21 15.88
N GLU A 44 -14.97 -11.02 14.90
CA GLU A 44 -16.38 -10.64 15.12
C GLU A 44 -17.16 -11.72 15.87
N ASN A 45 -16.83 -12.99 15.66
CA ASN A 45 -17.47 -14.13 16.31
C ASN A 45 -16.91 -14.46 17.71
N TYR A 46 -15.72 -13.95 18.05
CA TYR A 46 -15.10 -14.16 19.35
C TYR A 46 -15.54 -13.09 20.34
N HIS A 47 -16.56 -13.36 21.12
CA HIS A 47 -17.04 -12.51 22.22
C HIS A 47 -16.20 -12.64 23.52
N ASN A 48 -14.96 -13.16 23.45
CA ASN A 48 -14.15 -13.36 24.62
C ASN A 48 -13.28 -12.10 24.86
N ALA A 49 -13.42 -11.47 26.02
CA ALA A 49 -12.71 -10.27 26.43
C ALA A 49 -11.16 -10.41 26.40
N ASN A 50 -10.64 -11.62 26.34
CA ASN A 50 -9.20 -11.92 26.27
C ASN A 50 -8.72 -12.23 24.84
N TYR A 51 -9.59 -12.15 23.82
CA TYR A 51 -9.15 -12.32 22.43
C TYR A 51 -8.45 -11.05 21.95
N GLN A 52 -7.16 -11.10 21.87
CA GLN A 52 -6.37 -10.08 21.16
C GLN A 52 -6.27 -10.53 19.70
N PRO A 53 -6.86 -9.77 18.76
CA PRO A 53 -6.63 -10.04 17.35
C PRO A 53 -5.12 -10.02 17.09
N LEU A 54 -4.65 -10.94 16.26
CA LEU A 54 -3.25 -11.06 15.88
C LEU A 54 -2.73 -9.70 15.36
N SER A 55 -2.18 -8.89 16.25
CA SER A 55 -1.40 -7.73 15.84
C SER A 55 -0.04 -8.24 15.37
N ILE A 56 0.30 -7.99 14.11
CA ILE A 56 1.68 -8.16 13.65
C ILE A 56 2.46 -7.01 14.29
N GLU A 57 3.43 -7.33 15.13
CA GLU A 57 4.37 -6.32 15.62
C GLU A 57 5.01 -5.66 14.40
N SER A 58 4.69 -4.39 14.20
CA SER A 58 5.28 -3.61 13.13
C SER A 58 6.53 -2.95 13.68
N PRO A 59 7.72 -3.18 13.09
CA PRO A 59 8.93 -2.49 13.51
C PRO A 59 8.76 -0.97 13.35
N PRO A 60 9.53 -0.16 14.09
CA PRO A 60 9.52 1.28 13.88
C PRO A 60 9.88 1.59 12.41
N PRO A 61 9.22 2.58 11.80
CA PRO A 61 9.50 2.94 10.42
C PRO A 61 10.90 3.54 10.29
N GLN A 62 11.57 3.22 9.19
CA GLN A 62 12.90 3.72 8.84
C GLN A 62 12.78 4.83 7.79
N PRO A 63 13.65 5.85 7.78
CA PRO A 63 13.65 6.85 6.72
C PRO A 63 14.02 6.21 5.38
N ILE A 64 13.42 6.70 4.31
CA ILE A 64 13.91 6.36 2.95
C ILE A 64 15.30 6.95 2.74
N PRO A 65 16.13 6.36 1.86
CA PRO A 65 17.41 6.96 1.50
C PRO A 65 17.26 8.39 0.97
N ASP A 66 18.06 9.33 1.45
CA ASP A 66 17.98 10.77 1.12
C ASP A 66 17.99 11.02 -0.40
N VAL A 67 18.73 10.21 -1.15
CA VAL A 67 18.82 10.31 -2.62
C VAL A 67 17.52 9.94 -3.35
N LEU A 68 16.52 9.42 -2.64
CA LEU A 68 15.22 9.03 -3.18
C LEU A 68 14.10 9.97 -2.73
N MET A 69 14.39 10.97 -1.91
CA MET A 69 13.38 11.93 -1.47
C MET A 69 12.81 12.68 -2.68
N GLY A 70 11.47 12.73 -2.77
CA GLY A 70 10.81 13.52 -3.79
C GLY A 70 10.90 15.01 -3.52
N ASP A 71 10.83 15.82 -4.57
CA ASP A 71 10.88 17.29 -4.47
C ASP A 71 9.60 17.86 -3.84
N LYS A 72 8.46 17.19 -4.11
CA LYS A 72 7.11 17.60 -3.69
C LYS A 72 6.20 16.38 -3.62
N TRP A 73 5.15 16.46 -2.84
CA TRP A 73 4.10 15.45 -2.79
C TRP A 73 2.74 16.10 -2.46
N GLN A 74 1.65 15.37 -2.75
CA GLN A 74 0.31 15.86 -2.44
C GLN A 74 -0.69 14.72 -2.27
N PHE A 75 -1.71 14.95 -1.43
CA PHE A 75 -2.90 14.10 -1.41
C PHE A 75 -3.78 14.43 -2.60
N VAL A 76 -4.30 13.39 -3.23
CA VAL A 76 -5.21 13.49 -4.37
C VAL A 76 -6.37 12.52 -4.22
N THR A 77 -7.37 12.68 -5.08
CA THR A 77 -8.50 11.76 -5.15
C THR A 77 -8.89 11.60 -6.61
N LEU A 78 -9.06 10.36 -7.04
CA LEU A 78 -9.61 10.00 -8.35
C LEU A 78 -10.90 9.21 -8.14
N THR A 79 -11.82 9.29 -9.08
CA THR A 79 -12.94 8.36 -9.10
C THR A 79 -12.46 6.95 -9.45
N ALA A 80 -13.17 5.93 -9.01
CA ALA A 80 -12.86 4.55 -9.35
C ALA A 80 -12.76 4.31 -10.86
N LYS A 81 -13.58 5.01 -11.65
CA LYS A 81 -13.52 4.99 -13.12
C LYS A 81 -12.23 5.63 -13.63
N GLU A 82 -11.93 6.86 -13.21
CA GLU A 82 -10.71 7.57 -13.62
C GLU A 82 -9.46 6.77 -13.29
N LEU A 83 -9.38 6.21 -12.08
CA LEU A 83 -8.25 5.39 -11.66
C LEU A 83 -7.98 4.24 -12.63
N VAL A 84 -9.01 3.57 -13.14
CA VAL A 84 -8.86 2.47 -14.08
C VAL A 84 -8.58 2.98 -15.49
N THR A 85 -9.33 3.99 -15.96
CA THR A 85 -9.23 4.43 -17.36
C THR A 85 -7.98 5.26 -17.64
N GLU A 86 -7.58 6.13 -16.71
CA GLU A 86 -6.44 7.05 -16.92
C GLU A 86 -5.09 6.32 -16.98
N PHE A 87 -4.95 5.19 -16.28
CA PHE A 87 -3.67 4.48 -16.19
C PHE A 87 -3.60 3.20 -17.03
N ASN A 88 -4.71 2.77 -17.65
CA ASN A 88 -4.75 1.55 -18.44
C ASN A 88 -3.95 1.67 -19.76
N ASP A 89 -4.02 2.85 -20.39
CA ASP A 89 -3.45 3.08 -21.72
C ASP A 89 -2.20 3.98 -21.69
N ARG A 90 -1.78 4.45 -20.52
CA ARG A 90 -0.57 5.27 -20.39
C ARG A 90 0.69 4.42 -20.42
N PRO A 91 1.76 4.86 -21.11
CA PRO A 91 3.04 4.16 -21.12
C PRO A 91 3.81 4.38 -19.81
N ILE A 92 3.28 3.87 -18.71
CA ILE A 92 3.91 3.97 -17.38
C ILE A 92 4.90 2.80 -17.23
N PRO A 93 6.19 3.07 -16.95
CA PRO A 93 7.20 2.01 -16.87
C PRO A 93 6.94 0.97 -15.77
N ILE A 94 6.37 1.40 -14.64
CA ILE A 94 6.08 0.51 -13.51
C ILE A 94 4.61 0.62 -13.14
N VAL A 95 3.85 -0.46 -13.39
CA VAL A 95 2.42 -0.55 -13.05
C VAL A 95 2.19 -1.75 -12.13
N SER A 96 1.63 -1.49 -10.96
CA SER A 96 1.20 -2.52 -10.02
C SER A 96 -0.26 -2.30 -9.64
N MET A 97 -1.15 -2.72 -10.52
CA MET A 97 -2.61 -2.62 -10.37
C MET A 97 -3.23 -4.02 -10.58
N PRO A 98 -3.01 -4.97 -9.65
CA PRO A 98 -3.52 -6.32 -9.82
C PRO A 98 -5.05 -6.35 -9.85
N ASP A 99 -5.63 -7.21 -10.67
CA ASP A 99 -7.08 -7.29 -10.92
C ASP A 99 -7.90 -7.37 -9.64
N TYR A 100 -7.43 -8.15 -8.65
CA TYR A 100 -8.13 -8.34 -7.38
C TYR A 100 -8.19 -7.07 -6.49
N LEU A 101 -7.39 -6.04 -6.77
CA LEU A 101 -7.45 -4.72 -6.11
C LEU A 101 -8.29 -3.72 -6.89
N LEU A 102 -8.67 -3.99 -8.13
CA LEU A 102 -9.48 -3.05 -8.91
C LEU A 102 -10.81 -2.74 -8.21
N PRO A 103 -11.27 -1.48 -8.22
CA PRO A 103 -12.46 -1.05 -7.49
C PRO A 103 -13.72 -1.90 -7.72
N PRO A 104 -14.01 -2.41 -8.93
CA PRO A 104 -15.19 -3.26 -9.15
C PRO A 104 -15.19 -4.55 -8.32
N HIS A 105 -14.02 -5.14 -8.03
CA HIS A 105 -13.93 -6.35 -7.22
C HIS A 105 -14.30 -6.11 -5.74
N TRP A 106 -14.30 -4.85 -5.33
CA TRP A 106 -14.70 -4.40 -3.99
C TRP A 106 -16.13 -3.86 -3.95
N GLY A 107 -16.89 -3.99 -5.04
CA GLY A 107 -18.24 -3.45 -5.13
C GLY A 107 -18.30 -1.92 -5.16
N LEU A 108 -17.18 -1.26 -5.47
CA LEU A 108 -17.10 0.19 -5.52
C LEU A 108 -17.64 0.70 -6.87
N GLY A 109 -18.64 1.58 -6.80
CA GLY A 109 -19.21 2.19 -8.00
C GLY A 109 -18.24 3.13 -8.72
N ALA A 110 -18.48 3.38 -10.00
CA ALA A 110 -17.61 4.15 -10.89
C ALA A 110 -17.25 5.56 -10.36
N ASN A 111 -18.17 6.19 -9.63
CA ASN A 111 -18.00 7.57 -9.11
C ASN A 111 -17.46 7.61 -7.66
N VAL A 112 -17.14 6.45 -7.08
CA VAL A 112 -16.57 6.41 -5.72
C VAL A 112 -15.18 7.02 -5.75
N ALA A 113 -14.92 7.91 -4.78
CA ALA A 113 -13.67 8.63 -4.64
C ALA A 113 -12.60 7.74 -3.99
N ILE A 114 -11.56 7.38 -4.74
CA ILE A 114 -10.40 6.61 -4.27
C ILE A 114 -9.29 7.60 -3.89
N PRO A 115 -8.85 7.63 -2.63
CA PRO A 115 -7.77 8.50 -2.20
C PRO A 115 -6.41 8.00 -2.68
N GLY A 116 -5.48 8.90 -2.87
CA GLY A 116 -4.11 8.59 -3.26
C GLY A 116 -3.12 9.66 -2.87
N VAL A 117 -1.86 9.36 -3.13
CA VAL A 117 -0.74 10.27 -2.97
C VAL A 117 0.05 10.33 -4.28
N ILE A 118 0.39 11.53 -4.70
CA ILE A 118 1.35 11.75 -5.80
C ILE A 118 2.67 12.22 -5.18
N ILE A 119 3.77 11.62 -5.62
CA ILE A 119 5.13 12.05 -5.29
C ILE A 119 5.81 12.53 -6.57
N TYR A 120 6.24 13.77 -6.56
CA TYR A 120 7.01 14.39 -7.64
C TYR A 120 8.48 14.18 -7.36
N GLY A 121 9.10 13.25 -8.08
CA GLY A 121 10.47 12.83 -7.85
C GLY A 121 11.52 13.57 -8.70
N GLY A 122 11.10 14.55 -9.49
CA GLY A 122 12.01 15.27 -10.38
C GLY A 122 12.83 14.31 -11.24
N LYS A 123 14.12 14.57 -11.33
CA LYS A 123 15.08 13.72 -12.05
C LYS A 123 15.27 12.34 -11.43
N GLN A 124 14.85 12.15 -10.16
CA GLN A 124 14.99 10.88 -9.44
C GLN A 124 13.73 10.03 -9.49
N SER A 125 12.65 10.50 -10.13
CA SER A 125 11.34 9.84 -10.14
C SER A 125 11.41 8.36 -10.54
N MET A 126 12.14 8.03 -11.60
CA MET A 126 12.34 6.64 -12.03
C MET A 126 13.12 5.80 -11.02
N ARG A 127 14.10 6.40 -10.34
CA ARG A 127 14.88 5.71 -9.31
C ARG A 127 14.04 5.43 -8.08
N LEU A 128 13.24 6.41 -7.65
CA LEU A 128 12.27 6.26 -6.58
C LEU A 128 11.23 5.18 -6.93
N ALA A 129 10.68 5.22 -8.15
CA ALA A 129 9.70 4.24 -8.58
C ALA A 129 10.25 2.81 -8.60
N ARG A 130 11.48 2.58 -9.07
CA ARG A 130 12.12 1.27 -9.02
C ARG A 130 12.33 0.79 -7.59
N TRP A 131 12.79 1.66 -6.72
CA TRP A 131 12.99 1.33 -5.32
C TRP A 131 11.65 0.95 -4.62
N ILE A 132 10.57 1.71 -4.87
CA ILE A 132 9.24 1.37 -4.36
C ILE A 132 8.80 -0.01 -4.87
N ALA A 133 9.01 -0.30 -6.15
CA ALA A 133 8.65 -1.61 -6.72
C ALA A 133 9.43 -2.76 -6.06
N GLU A 134 10.73 -2.58 -5.84
CA GLU A 134 11.60 -3.56 -5.20
C GLU A 134 11.24 -3.81 -3.73
N THR A 135 10.67 -2.82 -3.03
CA THR A 135 10.22 -2.98 -1.64
C THR A 135 8.89 -3.72 -1.51
N GLU A 136 8.19 -4.00 -2.61
CA GLU A 136 6.87 -4.65 -2.61
C GLU A 136 5.84 -3.87 -1.74
N PRO A 137 5.41 -2.68 -2.16
CA PRO A 137 4.55 -1.81 -1.37
C PRO A 137 3.18 -2.45 -1.11
N VAL A 138 2.69 -2.33 0.11
CA VAL A 138 1.42 -2.90 0.57
C VAL A 138 0.40 -1.83 0.88
N SER A 139 0.78 -0.85 1.71
CA SER A 139 -0.09 0.28 2.07
C SER A 139 0.73 1.53 2.36
N LEU A 140 0.11 2.68 2.14
CA LEU A 140 0.64 3.99 2.53
C LEU A 140 -0.29 4.58 3.59
N ASP A 141 0.21 4.78 4.79
CA ASP A 141 -0.56 5.11 5.96
C ASP A 141 -0.09 6.43 6.59
N TYR A 142 -1.03 7.22 7.10
CA TYR A 142 -0.73 8.38 7.91
C TYR A 142 -0.46 7.97 9.36
N LEU A 143 0.67 8.40 9.89
CA LEU A 143 0.97 8.37 11.33
C LEU A 143 0.68 9.75 11.91
N GLY A 144 -0.25 9.79 12.88
CA GLY A 144 -0.74 11.02 13.49
C GLY A 144 0.11 11.57 14.63
N ASP A 145 1.35 11.11 14.78
CA ASP A 145 2.28 11.58 15.79
C ASP A 145 2.83 12.98 15.49
N ASP A 146 3.61 13.55 16.40
CA ASP A 146 4.30 14.83 16.19
C ASP A 146 5.82 14.56 16.04
N PRO A 147 6.41 14.73 14.86
CA PRO A 147 5.79 15.16 13.59
C PRO A 147 4.89 14.09 12.95
N GLY A 148 3.84 14.54 12.24
CA GLY A 148 3.02 13.68 11.40
C GLY A 148 3.82 13.17 10.19
N GLY A 149 3.42 12.02 9.63
CA GLY A 149 4.13 11.47 8.48
C GLY A 149 3.31 10.46 7.68
N LEU A 150 3.79 10.19 6.45
CA LEU A 150 3.32 9.07 5.64
C LEU A 150 4.33 7.94 5.72
N VAL A 151 3.84 6.75 6.03
CA VAL A 151 4.64 5.53 6.13
C VAL A 151 4.17 4.53 5.09
N LEU A 152 5.11 4.07 4.29
CA LEU A 152 4.92 2.98 3.34
C LEU A 152 5.20 1.66 4.06
N ASP A 153 4.18 0.85 4.24
CA ASP A 153 4.33 -0.54 4.64
C ASP A 153 4.66 -1.39 3.41
N ALA A 154 5.71 -2.19 3.48
CA ALA A 154 6.26 -2.91 2.34
C ALA A 154 6.75 -4.32 2.75
N GLY A 155 6.96 -5.19 1.80
CA GLY A 155 7.44 -6.54 2.03
C GLY A 155 6.64 -7.29 3.10
N LEU A 156 7.31 -8.07 3.94
CA LEU A 156 6.68 -8.77 5.07
C LEU A 156 6.59 -7.92 6.34
N ALA A 157 7.57 -7.05 6.59
CA ALA A 157 7.67 -6.30 7.84
C ALA A 157 8.25 -4.90 7.68
N ASP A 158 8.68 -4.51 6.48
CA ASP A 158 9.36 -3.24 6.26
C ASP A 158 8.40 -2.07 6.34
N ARG A 159 8.88 -0.97 6.90
CA ARG A 159 8.14 0.27 7.06
C ARG A 159 9.06 1.45 6.77
N TRP A 160 8.64 2.32 5.85
CA TRP A 160 9.47 3.41 5.36
C TRP A 160 8.78 4.75 5.54
N VAL A 161 9.42 5.69 6.23
CA VAL A 161 8.94 7.08 6.31
C VAL A 161 9.17 7.74 4.97
N MET A 162 8.10 7.97 4.22
CA MET A 162 8.17 8.63 2.91
C MET A 162 8.30 10.14 3.03
N VAL A 163 7.55 10.74 3.96
CA VAL A 163 7.54 12.17 4.24
C VAL A 163 7.17 12.41 5.70
N THR A 164 7.64 13.52 6.26
CA THR A 164 7.22 14.06 7.56
C THR A 164 6.74 15.49 7.40
N PHE A 165 5.79 15.91 8.23
CA PHE A 165 5.23 17.27 8.19
C PHE A 165 4.67 17.67 9.54
N ASN A 166 4.72 18.99 9.81
CA ASN A 166 4.17 19.62 11.03
C ASN A 166 3.05 20.61 10.72
N ASP A 167 2.75 20.81 9.43
CA ASP A 167 1.72 21.76 9.00
C ASP A 167 0.32 21.24 9.38
N PRO A 168 -0.48 22.03 10.14
CA PRO A 168 -1.84 21.67 10.52
C PRO A 168 -2.80 21.46 9.33
N GLU A 169 -2.59 22.14 8.19
CA GLU A 169 -3.42 21.96 7.00
C GLU A 169 -3.11 20.63 6.33
N VAL A 170 -1.83 20.28 6.23
CA VAL A 170 -1.39 18.98 5.73
C VAL A 170 -1.88 17.86 6.65
N SER A 171 -1.82 18.04 7.97
CA SER A 171 -2.34 17.08 8.94
C SER A 171 -3.86 16.86 8.82
N ARG A 172 -4.63 17.93 8.52
CA ARG A 172 -6.06 17.79 8.22
C ARG A 172 -6.32 17.02 6.92
N ALA A 173 -5.55 17.30 5.87
CA ALA A 173 -5.64 16.56 4.61
C ALA A 173 -5.27 15.07 4.79
N ALA A 174 -4.26 14.76 5.61
CA ALA A 174 -3.87 13.40 5.95
C ALA A 174 -4.99 12.64 6.70
N LYS A 175 -5.64 13.28 7.66
CA LYS A 175 -6.80 12.70 8.36
C LYS A 175 -7.97 12.42 7.40
N LEU A 176 -8.22 13.33 6.45
CA LEU A 176 -9.24 13.13 5.42
C LEU A 176 -8.89 11.99 4.47
N TYR A 177 -7.63 11.88 4.07
CA TYR A 177 -7.09 10.75 3.31
C TYR A 177 -7.37 9.43 4.02
N GLU A 178 -7.02 9.29 5.31
CA GLU A 178 -7.29 8.09 6.09
C GLU A 178 -8.79 7.80 6.25
N ALA A 179 -9.61 8.82 6.45
CA ALA A 179 -11.06 8.65 6.53
C ALA A 179 -11.64 8.12 5.21
N ARG A 180 -11.20 8.65 4.07
CA ARG A 180 -11.61 8.18 2.74
C ARG A 180 -11.15 6.75 2.48
N LYS A 181 -9.92 6.41 2.84
CA LYS A 181 -9.40 5.05 2.76
C LYS A 181 -10.31 4.03 3.45
N LYS A 182 -10.76 4.35 4.68
CA LYS A 182 -11.69 3.49 5.43
C LYS A 182 -13.02 3.26 4.69
N LEU A 183 -13.54 4.28 4.00
CA LEU A 183 -14.82 4.17 3.27
C LEU A 183 -14.72 3.28 2.02
N VAL A 184 -13.53 3.05 1.50
CA VAL A 184 -13.26 2.25 0.30
C VAL A 184 -12.47 0.98 0.61
N HIS A 185 -12.73 0.37 1.77
CA HIS A 185 -12.12 -0.89 2.20
C HIS A 185 -10.58 -0.87 2.27
N GLY A 186 -10.01 0.27 2.60
CA GLY A 186 -8.56 0.46 2.66
C GLY A 186 -7.88 0.66 1.29
N LEU A 187 -8.65 0.68 0.20
CA LEU A 187 -8.11 0.88 -1.15
C LEU A 187 -7.58 2.30 -1.32
N HIS A 188 -6.40 2.44 -1.89
CA HIS A 188 -5.76 3.72 -2.19
C HIS A 188 -4.68 3.53 -3.24
N PHE A 189 -4.15 4.62 -3.78
CA PHE A 189 -3.07 4.53 -4.78
C PHE A 189 -1.88 5.42 -4.45
N LEU A 190 -0.73 5.03 -4.98
CA LEU A 190 0.51 5.82 -4.96
C LEU A 190 0.96 6.02 -6.40
N LEU A 191 1.18 7.27 -6.79
CA LEU A 191 1.71 7.65 -8.10
C LEU A 191 3.04 8.36 -7.91
N VAL A 192 4.04 7.96 -8.69
CA VAL A 192 5.33 8.66 -8.78
C VAL A 192 5.46 9.23 -10.17
N THR A 193 5.68 10.53 -10.25
CA THR A 193 5.81 11.28 -11.51
C THR A 193 7.03 12.21 -11.45
N PRO A 194 7.66 12.54 -12.59
CA PRO A 194 8.75 13.52 -12.60
C PRO A 194 8.30 14.91 -12.16
N ASP A 195 7.16 15.37 -12.67
CA ASP A 195 6.65 16.73 -12.46
C ASP A 195 5.11 16.77 -12.52
N ASP A 196 4.54 17.94 -12.46
CA ASP A 196 3.09 18.16 -12.51
C ASP A 196 2.53 18.42 -13.93
N SER A 197 3.31 18.15 -14.97
CA SER A 197 2.87 18.31 -16.37
C SER A 197 1.78 17.30 -16.80
N GLY A 198 1.71 16.16 -16.10
CA GLY A 198 0.81 15.06 -16.45
C GLY A 198 1.18 14.33 -17.76
N ILE A 199 2.38 14.58 -18.32
CA ILE A 199 2.81 14.00 -19.58
C ILE A 199 3.40 12.61 -19.39
N THR A 200 4.21 12.42 -18.32
CA THR A 200 4.90 11.17 -18.05
C THR A 200 4.78 10.79 -16.58
N ASP A 201 4.54 9.51 -16.32
CA ASP A 201 4.56 8.94 -14.99
C ASP A 201 5.67 7.88 -14.89
N SER A 202 6.26 7.72 -13.71
CA SER A 202 7.34 6.76 -13.46
C SER A 202 6.83 5.45 -12.89
N GLY A 203 5.77 5.49 -12.09
CA GLY A 203 5.17 4.31 -11.53
C GLY A 203 3.85 4.56 -10.83
N ILE A 204 2.95 3.57 -10.88
CA ILE A 204 1.68 3.57 -10.16
C ILE A 204 1.46 2.25 -9.43
N TRP A 205 0.97 2.34 -8.20
CA TRP A 205 0.60 1.20 -7.36
C TRP A 205 -0.81 1.39 -6.81
N LEU A 206 -1.63 0.37 -7.00
CA LEU A 206 -2.90 0.24 -6.30
C LEU A 206 -2.65 -0.58 -5.03
N LEU A 207 -2.94 0.00 -3.88
CA LEU A 207 -2.58 -0.49 -2.56
C LEU A 207 -3.82 -0.73 -1.72
N GLN A 208 -3.70 -1.61 -0.72
CA GLN A 208 -4.78 -1.87 0.22
C GLN A 208 -4.23 -2.25 1.61
N LYS A 209 -4.84 -1.65 2.63
CA LYS A 209 -4.56 -1.97 4.03
C LYS A 209 -5.44 -3.09 4.56
#